data_32c1f74388f49e7eec2bc0914fdada00
#
_entry.id   32c1f74388f49e7eec2bc0914fdada00
#
_cell.length_a   1.000
_cell.length_b   1.000
_cell.length_c   1.000
_cell.angle_alpha   90.00
_cell.angle_beta   90.00
_cell.angle_gamma   90.00
#
_symmetry.space_group_name_H-M   'P 1'
#
loop_
_entity.id
_entity.type
_entity.pdbx_description
1 polymer ?
#
loop_
_entity_poly.entity_id
_entity_poly.type
_entity_poly.pdbx_seq_one_letter_code
_entity_poly.pdbx_strand_id
1 'polypeptide(L)'
;MNRLNQKIAEILKQHPEGEDFFDALDAMLRGDMDILTQFLSFAEDKIYSPETKTLVLTGQFGIALMNICGEKLRKMFKDIILINGGIRTGSEPVIYCEVLKSPNCVMFDDSFYSGTTRDKIESKLKMIHSGASIGTTVVIYDGSINVQQNVCSMFRYHSEEPLWKDDLVYE
;
A
#
# COMPACT_ATOMS: atom_id res chain seq x y z
N MET A 1 2.40 -17.85 -14.12
CA MET A 1 2.02 -17.23 -12.83
C MET A 1 3.28 -16.67 -12.17
N ASN A 2 3.30 -15.39 -11.79
CA ASN A 2 4.45 -14.75 -11.17
C ASN A 2 4.70 -15.40 -9.79
N ARG A 3 5.98 -15.52 -9.38
CA ARG A 3 6.39 -16.07 -8.07
C ARG A 3 5.70 -15.36 -6.88
N LEU A 4 5.47 -14.05 -7.00
CA LEU A 4 4.75 -13.27 -5.99
C LEU A 4 3.30 -13.76 -5.84
N ASN A 5 2.60 -13.92 -6.97
CA ASN A 5 1.21 -14.38 -6.97
C ASN A 5 1.06 -15.77 -6.36
N GLN A 6 2.03 -16.66 -6.60
CA GLN A 6 2.05 -17.98 -5.97
C GLN A 6 2.20 -17.88 -4.46
N LYS A 7 3.14 -17.05 -3.97
CA LYS A 7 3.33 -16.84 -2.54
C LYS A 7 2.10 -16.24 -1.85
N ILE A 8 1.49 -15.23 -2.47
CA ILE A 8 0.25 -14.63 -1.93
C ILE A 8 -0.87 -15.68 -1.90
N ALA A 9 -1.06 -16.44 -2.97
CA ALA A 9 -2.06 -17.49 -3.02
C ALA A 9 -1.81 -18.59 -1.97
N GLU A 10 -0.55 -18.94 -1.70
CA GLU A 10 -0.19 -19.88 -0.63
C GLU A 10 -0.53 -19.34 0.75
N ILE A 11 -0.22 -18.06 1.02
CA ILE A 11 -0.55 -17.40 2.29
C ILE A 11 -2.07 -17.39 2.48
N LEU A 12 -2.82 -17.01 1.44
CA LEU A 12 -4.29 -16.97 1.50
C LEU A 12 -4.92 -18.34 1.72
N LYS A 13 -4.33 -19.40 1.17
CA LYS A 13 -4.80 -20.78 1.43
C LYS A 13 -4.58 -21.20 2.89
N GLN A 14 -3.50 -20.75 3.51
CA GLN A 14 -3.16 -21.08 4.89
C GLN A 14 -3.88 -20.17 5.89
N HIS A 15 -4.10 -18.94 5.53
CA HIS A 15 -4.67 -17.87 6.35
C HIS A 15 -5.77 -17.15 5.57
N PRO A 16 -6.98 -17.74 5.47
CA PRO A 16 -8.08 -17.14 4.73
C PRO A 16 -8.59 -15.92 5.48
N GLU A 17 -8.18 -14.77 5.03
CA GLU A 17 -8.59 -13.44 5.51
C GLU A 17 -8.55 -13.21 7.04
N GLY A 18 -8.24 -11.99 7.45
CA GLY A 18 -8.18 -11.57 8.85
C GLY A 18 -6.77 -11.20 9.29
N GLU A 19 -6.57 -11.11 10.60
CA GLU A 19 -5.29 -10.69 11.19
C GLU A 19 -4.15 -11.65 10.83
N ASP A 20 -4.41 -12.96 10.83
CA ASP A 20 -3.41 -13.98 10.50
C ASP A 20 -2.87 -13.86 9.06
N PHE A 21 -3.72 -13.49 8.09
CA PHE A 21 -3.30 -13.23 6.72
C PHE A 21 -2.34 -12.04 6.65
N PHE A 22 -2.70 -10.95 7.32
CA PHE A 22 -1.86 -9.74 7.32
C PHE A 22 -0.54 -9.94 8.03
N ASP A 23 -0.52 -10.70 9.12
CA ASP A 23 0.72 -11.03 9.82
C ASP A 23 1.63 -11.90 8.96
N ALA A 24 1.06 -12.85 8.21
CA ALA A 24 1.79 -13.69 7.26
C ALA A 24 2.30 -12.87 6.06
N LEU A 25 1.50 -11.94 5.54
CA LEU A 25 1.89 -11.03 4.47
C LEU A 25 3.03 -10.10 4.93
N ASP A 26 2.91 -9.50 6.09
CA ASP A 26 3.95 -8.65 6.69
C ASP A 26 5.26 -9.43 6.93
N ALA A 27 5.16 -10.67 7.42
CA ALA A 27 6.32 -11.54 7.62
C ALA A 27 7.02 -11.88 6.30
N MET A 28 6.25 -12.15 5.24
CA MET A 28 6.77 -12.38 3.90
C MET A 28 7.48 -11.13 3.35
N LEU A 29 6.86 -9.95 3.48
CA LEU A 29 7.37 -8.70 2.95
C LEU A 29 8.65 -8.25 3.66
N ARG A 30 8.76 -8.46 4.95
CA ARG A 30 9.98 -8.12 5.72
C ARG A 30 11.20 -8.89 5.30
N GLY A 31 11.05 -10.08 4.71
CA GLY A 31 12.14 -10.97 4.34
C GLY A 31 12.44 -11.06 2.85
N ASP A 32 11.60 -10.53 1.97
CA ASP A 32 11.73 -10.74 0.51
C ASP A 32 12.01 -9.45 -0.26
N MET A 33 13.30 -9.17 -0.45
CA MET A 33 13.77 -8.00 -1.22
C MET A 33 13.26 -7.99 -2.67
N ASP A 34 13.06 -9.16 -3.27
CA ASP A 34 12.61 -9.26 -4.66
C ASP A 34 11.18 -8.78 -4.80
N ILE A 35 10.32 -9.08 -3.81
CA ILE A 35 8.93 -8.62 -3.80
C ILE A 35 8.84 -7.10 -3.71
N LEU A 36 9.60 -6.49 -2.82
CA LEU A 36 9.60 -5.03 -2.65
C LEU A 36 10.17 -4.32 -3.89
N THR A 37 11.17 -4.92 -4.54
CA THR A 37 11.70 -4.40 -5.79
C THR A 37 10.70 -4.51 -6.94
N GLN A 38 9.98 -5.63 -7.04
CA GLN A 38 8.91 -5.82 -8.02
C GLN A 38 7.74 -4.86 -7.78
N PHE A 39 7.35 -4.67 -6.52
CA PHE A 39 6.33 -3.69 -6.16
C PHE A 39 6.73 -2.27 -6.59
N LEU A 40 7.97 -1.87 -6.34
CA LEU A 40 8.44 -0.55 -6.75
C LEU A 40 8.42 -0.38 -8.26
N SER A 41 8.84 -1.39 -9.03
CA SER A 41 8.78 -1.36 -10.49
C SER A 41 7.33 -1.25 -10.99
N PHE A 42 6.41 -2.00 -10.39
CA PHE A 42 4.99 -1.90 -10.69
C PHE A 42 4.45 -0.50 -10.39
N ALA A 43 4.79 0.06 -9.22
CA ALA A 43 4.34 1.38 -8.80
C ALA A 43 4.85 2.51 -9.72
N GLU A 44 6.08 2.39 -10.23
CA GLU A 44 6.64 3.36 -11.18
C GLU A 44 5.79 3.48 -12.44
N ASP A 45 5.27 2.37 -12.96
CA ASP A 45 4.43 2.35 -14.16
C ASP A 45 3.02 2.95 -13.93
N LYS A 46 2.58 3.02 -12.67
CA LYS A 46 1.22 3.48 -12.30
C LYS A 46 1.17 4.94 -11.85
N ILE A 47 2.31 5.58 -11.62
CA ILE A 47 2.36 6.94 -11.09
C ILE A 47 2.89 7.92 -12.13
N TYR A 48 2.04 8.86 -12.49
CA TYR A 48 2.44 9.96 -13.36
C TYR A 48 3.14 11.07 -12.56
N SER A 49 4.31 11.52 -13.03
CA SER A 49 5.10 12.62 -12.44
C SER A 49 5.32 12.49 -10.92
N PRO A 50 5.96 11.41 -10.45
CA PRO A 50 6.18 11.19 -9.01
C PRO A 50 7.02 12.30 -8.36
N GLU A 51 7.92 12.95 -9.09
CA GLU A 51 8.78 14.05 -8.64
C GLU A 51 8.01 15.30 -8.18
N THR A 52 6.72 15.38 -8.51
CA THR A 52 5.83 16.47 -8.09
C THR A 52 4.98 16.10 -6.88
N LYS A 53 5.07 14.86 -6.39
CA LYS A 53 4.16 14.28 -5.41
C LYS A 53 4.84 14.00 -4.06
N THR A 54 4.04 13.97 -3.01
CA THR A 54 4.43 13.43 -1.71
C THR A 54 4.04 11.96 -1.67
N LEU A 55 5.02 11.09 -1.36
CA LEU A 55 4.78 9.68 -1.11
C LEU A 55 4.39 9.48 0.35
N VAL A 56 3.29 8.81 0.58
CA VAL A 56 2.81 8.37 1.90
C VAL A 56 3.03 6.88 2.03
N LEU A 57 3.85 6.47 2.98
CA LEU A 57 4.16 5.08 3.29
C LEU A 57 3.51 4.69 4.61
N THR A 58 2.92 3.51 4.67
CA THR A 58 2.16 3.06 5.84
C THR A 58 2.79 1.85 6.52
N GLY A 59 2.75 1.85 7.84
CA GLY A 59 3.04 0.71 8.70
C GLY A 59 4.39 0.03 8.49
N GLN A 60 4.43 -1.27 8.75
CA GLN A 60 5.63 -2.10 8.61
C GLN A 60 6.08 -2.26 7.16
N PHE A 61 5.12 -2.30 6.24
CA PHE A 61 5.39 -2.32 4.81
C PHE A 61 6.19 -1.07 4.37
N GLY A 62 5.74 0.12 4.79
CA GLY A 62 6.43 1.36 4.49
C GLY A 62 7.85 1.39 5.06
N ILE A 63 8.07 0.88 6.28
CA ILE A 63 9.39 0.77 6.89
C ILE A 63 10.29 -0.17 6.07
N ALA A 64 9.78 -1.35 5.69
CA ALA A 64 10.53 -2.33 4.91
C ALA A 64 10.92 -1.76 3.53
N LEU A 65 9.97 -1.10 2.86
CA LEU A 65 10.21 -0.48 1.55
C LEU A 65 11.25 0.65 1.64
N MET A 66 11.20 1.47 2.69
CA MET A 66 12.22 2.52 2.94
C MET A 66 13.60 1.94 3.21
N ASN A 67 13.69 0.83 3.93
CA ASN A 67 14.98 0.20 4.22
C ASN A 67 15.64 -0.37 2.96
N ILE A 68 14.86 -0.93 2.05
CA ILE A 68 15.36 -1.61 0.85
C ILE A 68 15.47 -0.66 -0.35
N CYS A 69 14.45 0.16 -0.58
CA CYS A 69 14.31 1.01 -1.77
C CYS A 69 14.42 2.52 -1.48
N GLY A 70 14.73 2.92 -0.24
CA GLY A 70 14.62 4.31 0.21
C GLY A 70 15.44 5.32 -0.60
N GLU A 71 16.61 4.94 -1.10
CA GLU A 71 17.41 5.83 -1.96
C GLU A 71 16.68 6.11 -3.30
N LYS A 72 16.12 5.08 -3.91
CA LYS A 72 15.35 5.20 -5.15
C LYS A 72 14.09 6.02 -4.93
N LEU A 73 13.34 5.75 -3.84
CA LEU A 73 12.14 6.50 -3.49
C LEU A 73 12.43 8.00 -3.29
N ARG A 74 13.52 8.34 -2.60
CA ARG A 74 13.92 9.76 -2.40
C ARG A 74 14.30 10.47 -3.69
N LYS A 75 14.76 9.74 -4.71
CA LYS A 75 15.04 10.30 -6.04
C LYS A 75 13.75 10.47 -6.86
N MET A 76 12.76 9.61 -6.63
CA MET A 76 11.50 9.62 -7.37
C MET A 76 10.52 10.68 -6.88
N PHE A 77 10.36 10.82 -5.59
CA PHE A 77 9.31 11.65 -5.00
C PHE A 77 9.84 12.96 -4.42
N LYS A 78 8.99 13.99 -4.49
CA LYS A 78 9.29 15.32 -3.93
C LYS A 78 9.48 15.28 -2.42
N ASP A 79 8.69 14.44 -1.75
CA ASP A 79 8.71 14.25 -0.31
C ASP A 79 8.24 12.85 0.05
N ILE A 80 8.64 12.35 1.21
CA ILE A 80 8.22 11.05 1.72
C ILE A 80 7.79 11.21 3.16
N ILE A 81 6.59 10.74 3.45
CA ILE A 81 6.01 10.70 4.80
C ILE A 81 5.83 9.24 5.19
N LEU A 82 6.42 8.84 6.29
CA LEU A 82 6.20 7.54 6.91
C LEU A 82 5.16 7.70 8.01
N ILE A 83 4.06 6.97 7.89
CA ILE A 83 2.99 6.95 8.87
C ILE A 83 3.11 5.69 9.70
N ASN A 84 3.32 5.88 10.99
CA ASN A 84 3.33 4.79 11.94
C ASN A 84 1.97 4.76 12.68
N GLY A 85 1.46 3.57 12.90
CA GLY A 85 0.24 3.38 13.68
C GLY A 85 -0.52 2.12 13.27
N GLY A 86 -1.01 1.40 14.26
CA GLY A 86 -1.86 0.24 14.10
C GLY A 86 -3.29 0.65 13.71
N ILE A 87 -3.49 1.12 12.49
CA ILE A 87 -4.83 1.53 12.03
C ILE A 87 -5.80 0.34 12.09
N ARG A 88 -5.30 -0.87 11.92
CA ARG A 88 -6.04 -2.13 12.13
C ARG A 88 -6.57 -2.28 13.56
N THR A 89 -5.80 -1.83 14.55
CA THR A 89 -6.19 -1.90 15.97
C THR A 89 -7.10 -0.77 16.41
N GLY A 90 -7.60 0.03 15.47
CA GLY A 90 -8.46 1.18 15.76
C GLY A 90 -7.70 2.42 16.21
N SER A 91 -6.36 2.39 16.24
CA SER A 91 -5.57 3.58 16.57
C SER A 91 -5.61 4.60 15.43
N GLU A 92 -5.51 5.87 15.79
CA GLU A 92 -5.43 6.96 14.82
C GLU A 92 -4.04 7.01 14.18
N PRO A 93 -3.93 7.27 12.87
CA PRO A 93 -2.63 7.45 12.22
C PRO A 93 -1.90 8.65 12.81
N VAL A 94 -0.61 8.47 13.09
CA VAL A 94 0.27 9.53 13.58
C VAL A 94 1.18 9.96 12.44
N ILE A 95 1.12 11.25 12.11
CA ILE A 95 1.92 11.89 11.07
C ILE A 95 2.90 12.85 11.72
N TYR A 96 4.18 12.57 11.62
CA TYR A 96 5.25 13.45 12.09
C TYR A 96 5.73 14.37 10.96
N CYS A 97 4.84 15.25 10.53
CA CYS A 97 5.12 16.22 9.47
C CYS A 97 4.40 17.52 9.77
N GLU A 98 5.10 18.63 9.76
CA GLU A 98 4.51 19.97 9.99
C GLU A 98 4.14 20.65 8.68
N VAL A 99 4.80 20.30 7.57
CA VAL A 99 4.63 20.94 6.27
C VAL A 99 4.70 19.89 5.15
N LEU A 100 3.72 19.86 4.28
CA LEU A 100 3.76 19.09 3.05
C LEU A 100 4.47 19.87 1.94
N LYS A 101 5.48 19.29 1.33
CA LYS A 101 6.16 19.90 0.16
C LYS A 101 5.30 19.82 -1.11
N SER A 102 4.35 18.90 -1.16
CA SER A 102 3.32 18.82 -2.19
C SER A 102 2.01 18.33 -1.60
N PRO A 103 0.86 18.98 -1.90
CA PRO A 103 -0.45 18.49 -1.47
C PRO A 103 -0.95 17.30 -2.29
N ASN A 104 -0.34 17.04 -3.45
CA ASN A 104 -0.68 15.89 -4.27
C ASN A 104 0.05 14.65 -3.73
N CYS A 105 -0.69 13.74 -3.10
CA CYS A 105 -0.11 12.58 -2.45
C CYS A 105 -0.38 11.29 -3.24
N VAL A 106 0.57 10.36 -3.14
CA VAL A 106 0.44 8.96 -3.52
C VAL A 106 0.65 8.13 -2.28
N MET A 107 -0.16 7.12 -2.07
CA MET A 107 -0.05 6.22 -0.92
C MET A 107 0.44 4.85 -1.37
N PHE A 108 1.43 4.29 -0.67
CA PHE A 108 1.83 2.89 -0.79
C PHE A 108 1.46 2.15 0.49
N ASP A 109 0.80 1.02 0.33
CA ASP A 109 0.41 0.13 1.43
C ASP A 109 0.57 -1.34 1.01
N ASP A 110 0.51 -2.26 1.94
CA ASP A 110 0.53 -3.70 1.66
C ASP A 110 -0.80 -4.16 1.05
N SER A 111 -1.91 -3.66 1.57
CA SER A 111 -3.25 -4.10 1.19
C SER A 111 -4.28 -2.97 1.20
N PHE A 112 -5.36 -3.16 0.45
CA PHE A 112 -6.50 -2.26 0.40
C PHE A 112 -7.82 -3.06 0.50
N TYR A 113 -8.77 -2.57 1.29
CA TYR A 113 -10.10 -3.18 1.43
C TYR A 113 -11.21 -2.13 1.31
N SER A 114 -11.56 -1.49 2.42
CA SER A 114 -12.65 -0.51 2.48
C SER A 114 -12.23 0.92 2.17
N GLY A 115 -10.92 1.19 2.15
CA GLY A 115 -10.37 2.54 2.03
C GLY A 115 -10.34 3.34 3.33
N THR A 116 -10.81 2.80 4.45
CA THR A 116 -10.86 3.50 5.74
C THR A 116 -9.49 4.03 6.17
N THR A 117 -8.43 3.25 5.97
CA THR A 117 -7.04 3.68 6.25
C THR A 117 -6.67 4.91 5.44
N ARG A 118 -6.88 4.87 4.13
CA ARG A 118 -6.60 5.98 3.22
C ARG A 118 -7.38 7.23 3.62
N ASP A 119 -8.66 7.10 3.92
CA ASP A 119 -9.53 8.24 4.24
C ASP A 119 -9.14 8.90 5.56
N LYS A 120 -8.75 8.11 6.57
CA LYS A 120 -8.20 8.63 7.83
C LYS A 120 -6.89 9.38 7.61
N ILE A 121 -5.98 8.82 6.81
CA ILE A 121 -4.70 9.45 6.50
C ILE A 121 -4.92 10.74 5.72
N GLU A 122 -5.77 10.73 4.70
CA GLU A 122 -6.08 11.92 3.92
C GLU A 122 -6.70 13.03 4.79
N SER A 123 -7.58 12.67 5.72
CA SER A 123 -8.15 13.62 6.68
C SER A 123 -7.08 14.27 7.55
N LYS A 124 -6.08 13.52 8.01
CA LYS A 124 -4.95 14.06 8.78
C LYS A 124 -4.04 14.94 7.90
N LEU A 125 -3.77 14.55 6.67
CA LEU A 125 -2.99 15.36 5.74
C LEU A 125 -3.67 16.70 5.45
N LYS A 126 -5.00 16.73 5.34
CA LYS A 126 -5.79 17.96 5.19
C LYS A 126 -5.70 18.92 6.37
N MET A 127 -5.42 18.41 7.56
CA MET A 127 -5.16 19.28 8.74
C MET A 127 -3.81 20.00 8.61
N ILE A 128 -2.83 19.42 7.90
CA ILE A 128 -1.52 20.04 7.65
C ILE A 128 -1.60 20.99 6.45
N HIS A 129 -2.31 20.57 5.40
CA HIS A 129 -2.51 21.34 4.18
C HIS A 129 -3.91 21.08 3.61
N SER A 130 -4.79 22.09 3.60
CA SER A 130 -6.20 21.95 3.24
C SER A 130 -6.44 21.39 1.82
N GLY A 131 -5.51 21.58 0.91
CA GLY A 131 -5.54 21.06 -0.45
C GLY A 131 -4.95 19.65 -0.60
N ALA A 132 -4.53 18.99 0.49
CA ALA A 132 -3.94 17.66 0.41
C ALA A 132 -4.97 16.62 -0.06
N SER A 133 -4.55 15.75 -0.98
CA SER A 133 -5.36 14.64 -1.47
C SER A 133 -4.49 13.44 -1.87
N ILE A 134 -4.96 12.23 -1.59
CA ILE A 134 -4.36 10.99 -2.06
C ILE A 134 -5.01 10.63 -3.40
N GLY A 135 -4.35 11.00 -4.49
CA GLY A 135 -4.85 10.79 -5.85
C GLY A 135 -4.73 9.34 -6.33
N THR A 136 -3.70 8.62 -5.86
CA THR A 136 -3.44 7.23 -6.22
C THR A 136 -2.98 6.44 -5.00
N THR A 137 -3.52 5.25 -4.85
CA THR A 137 -3.06 4.26 -3.85
C THR A 137 -2.50 3.06 -4.61
N VAL A 138 -1.29 2.65 -4.29
CA VAL A 138 -0.66 1.46 -4.88
C VAL A 138 -0.45 0.44 -3.78
N VAL A 139 -0.93 -0.77 -4.00
CA VAL A 139 -0.89 -1.86 -3.03
C VAL A 139 -0.39 -3.15 -3.67
N ILE A 140 0.09 -4.07 -2.84
CA ILE A 140 0.37 -5.43 -3.30
C ILE A 140 -0.94 -6.16 -3.54
N TYR A 141 -1.87 -6.05 -2.58
CA TYR A 141 -3.12 -6.79 -2.59
C TYR A 141 -4.33 -5.86 -2.47
N ASP A 142 -5.29 -5.98 -3.39
CA ASP A 142 -6.60 -5.34 -3.30
C ASP A 142 -7.69 -6.39 -3.03
N GLY A 143 -8.23 -6.36 -1.81
CA GLY A 143 -9.34 -7.20 -1.36
C GLY A 143 -10.69 -6.48 -1.38
N SER A 144 -10.79 -5.33 -2.02
CA SER A 144 -12.06 -4.59 -2.09
C SER A 144 -13.09 -5.30 -2.97
N ILE A 145 -14.34 -5.32 -2.52
CA ILE A 145 -15.46 -5.91 -3.27
C ILE A 145 -15.69 -5.15 -4.59
N ASN A 146 -15.56 -3.82 -4.54
CA ASN A 146 -15.78 -2.96 -5.70
C ASN A 146 -14.45 -2.37 -6.20
N VAL A 147 -14.29 -2.38 -7.53
CA VAL A 147 -13.14 -1.72 -8.18
C VAL A 147 -13.07 -0.25 -7.80
N GLN A 148 -11.94 0.17 -7.27
CA GLN A 148 -11.67 1.58 -6.97
C GLN A 148 -10.78 2.16 -8.07
N GLN A 149 -11.25 3.20 -8.75
CA GLN A 149 -10.54 3.80 -9.91
C GLN A 149 -9.14 4.35 -9.58
N ASN A 150 -8.88 4.66 -8.33
CA ASN A 150 -7.62 5.25 -7.87
C ASN A 150 -6.77 4.28 -7.04
N VAL A 151 -7.08 2.99 -7.07
CA VAL A 151 -6.31 1.93 -6.45
C VAL A 151 -5.69 1.06 -7.54
N CYS A 152 -4.37 0.91 -7.49
CA CYS A 152 -3.60 0.03 -8.36
C CYS A 152 -3.02 -1.08 -7.51
N SER A 153 -3.28 -2.33 -7.86
CA SER A 153 -2.80 -3.49 -7.12
C SER A 153 -1.99 -4.43 -8.01
N MET A 154 -0.96 -5.06 -7.43
CA MET A 154 -0.25 -6.15 -8.10
C MET A 154 -1.09 -7.43 -8.14
N PHE A 155 -2.02 -7.55 -7.18
CA PHE A 155 -2.84 -8.70 -6.98
C PHE A 155 -4.22 -8.27 -6.50
N ARG A 156 -5.28 -8.82 -7.10
CA ARG A 156 -6.63 -8.44 -6.77
C ARG A 156 -7.53 -9.63 -6.52
N TYR A 157 -8.44 -9.44 -5.59
CA TYR A 157 -9.50 -10.34 -5.25
C TYR A 157 -10.88 -9.74 -5.53
N HIS A 158 -11.74 -10.51 -6.09
CA HIS A 158 -12.98 -10.02 -6.72
C HIS A 158 -14.24 -10.70 -6.25
N SER A 159 -14.15 -11.79 -5.51
CA SER A 159 -15.26 -12.58 -5.08
C SER A 159 -15.54 -12.37 -3.59
N GLU A 160 -16.78 -12.54 -3.17
CA GLU A 160 -17.18 -12.60 -1.76
C GLU A 160 -16.73 -13.90 -1.09
N GLU A 161 -16.20 -14.86 -1.88
CA GLU A 161 -15.72 -16.14 -1.39
C GLU A 161 -14.19 -16.17 -1.24
N PRO A 162 -13.65 -17.08 -0.40
CA PRO A 162 -12.22 -17.21 -0.19
C PRO A 162 -11.41 -17.48 -1.46
N LEU A 163 -10.27 -16.86 -1.58
CA LEU A 163 -9.38 -16.78 -2.74
C LEU A 163 -8.84 -18.09 -3.34
N TRP A 164 -8.96 -19.19 -2.66
CA TRP A 164 -8.51 -20.50 -3.18
C TRP A 164 -9.45 -21.16 -4.18
N LYS A 165 -10.52 -20.46 -4.59
CA LYS A 165 -11.54 -20.98 -5.51
C LYS A 165 -11.44 -20.41 -6.93
N ASP A 166 -10.25 -20.19 -7.44
CA ASP A 166 -9.98 -19.79 -8.83
C ASP A 166 -10.46 -18.37 -9.25
N ASP A 167 -10.90 -17.54 -8.29
CA ASP A 167 -11.42 -16.19 -8.56
C ASP A 167 -10.34 -15.08 -8.52
N LEU A 168 -9.08 -15.46 -8.64
CA LEU A 168 -7.96 -14.51 -8.65
C LEU A 168 -7.91 -13.75 -9.97
N VAL A 169 -8.00 -12.43 -9.90
CA VAL A 169 -7.79 -11.54 -11.04
C VAL A 169 -6.41 -10.89 -10.91
N TYR A 170 -5.61 -11.05 -11.93
CA TYR A 170 -4.29 -10.44 -12.05
C TYR A 170 -4.43 -9.18 -12.90
N GLU A 171 -4.01 -8.05 -12.38
CA GLU A 171 -3.84 -6.80 -13.14
C GLU A 171 -2.46 -6.70 -13.76
#